data_6c0807430daca5c78dc47c4ba812b69b
#
_entry.id   6c0807430daca5c78dc47c4ba812b69b
#
_cell.length_a   1.000
_cell.length_b   1.000
_cell.length_c   1.000
_cell.angle_alpha   90.00
_cell.angle_beta   90.00
_cell.angle_gamma   90.00
#
_symmetry.space_group_name_H-M   'P 1'
#
loop_
_entity.id
_entity.type
_entity.pdbx_description
1 polymer ?
#
loop_
_entity_poly.entity_id
_entity_poly.type
_entity_poly.pdbx_seq_one_letter_code
_entity_poly.pdbx_strand_id
1 'polypeptide(L)'
;MTTPHDSWAEIYDRVYEESFGKFYSDLTAKTLTVIDELASPGCDILDLGAGTGRLAIPLSQSGYQVTAVDASRGMLNVLRRKDKGNLITNQQSLVQELNLNRKFPFIACVFSVFCYLTAEDDLRKCIKAIASHLSIGGKALVDFTARVSFQGMNYQSEDLIRTVIVEEEDPDEGLFRYYETVQISFPDGVQEYKDEFSIKYWDYGFVLSVFAEEGLNMELDLQDHFIGSGARYFLLSKYNSISTDS
;
A
#
# COMPACT_ATOMS: atom_id res chain seq x y z
N MET A 1 -1.13 -15.55 12.62
CA MET A 1 -1.29 -15.55 11.15
C MET A 1 0.01 -15.04 10.55
N THR A 2 0.48 -15.66 9.48
CA THR A 2 1.63 -15.15 8.72
C THR A 2 1.18 -13.92 7.94
N THR A 3 2.00 -12.87 7.95
CA THR A 3 1.76 -11.67 7.14
C THR A 3 1.95 -12.03 5.66
N PRO A 4 1.06 -11.62 4.73
CA PRO A 4 1.24 -11.87 3.30
C PRO A 4 2.65 -11.47 2.82
N HIS A 5 3.22 -12.30 1.96
CA HIS A 5 4.54 -12.14 1.34
C HIS A 5 5.76 -12.12 2.29
N ASP A 6 5.57 -12.30 3.61
CA ASP A 6 6.67 -12.25 4.59
C ASP A 6 7.71 -13.36 4.34
N SER A 7 7.25 -14.56 3.97
CA SER A 7 8.09 -15.74 3.76
C SER A 7 9.06 -15.62 2.58
N TRP A 8 8.74 -14.79 1.60
CA TRP A 8 9.53 -14.57 0.38
C TRP A 8 9.84 -13.09 0.09
N ALA A 9 9.85 -12.28 1.15
CA ALA A 9 10.19 -10.86 1.07
C ALA A 9 11.54 -10.59 0.37
N GLU A 10 12.49 -11.51 0.48
CA GLU A 10 13.82 -11.42 -0.14
C GLU A 10 13.78 -11.40 -1.68
N ILE A 11 12.81 -12.05 -2.27
CA ILE A 11 12.66 -12.15 -3.72
C ILE A 11 11.48 -11.32 -4.23
N TYR A 12 10.75 -10.63 -3.35
CA TYR A 12 9.52 -9.90 -3.66
C TYR A 12 9.71 -8.91 -4.82
N ASP A 13 10.72 -8.07 -4.73
CA ASP A 13 10.98 -7.06 -5.78
C ASP A 13 11.18 -7.74 -7.14
N ARG A 14 12.02 -8.77 -7.21
CA ARG A 14 12.27 -9.53 -8.43
C ARG A 14 11.00 -10.15 -9.00
N VAL A 15 10.20 -10.81 -8.15
CA VAL A 15 8.94 -11.44 -8.57
C VAL A 15 7.97 -10.42 -9.16
N TYR A 16 7.84 -9.25 -8.53
CA TYR A 16 6.94 -8.18 -9.01
C TYR A 16 7.49 -7.47 -10.25
N GLU A 17 8.78 -7.17 -10.28
CA GLU A 17 9.42 -6.56 -11.45
C GLU A 17 9.34 -7.46 -12.69
N GLU A 18 9.58 -8.76 -12.56
CA GLU A 18 9.46 -9.69 -13.66
C GLU A 18 8.00 -9.91 -14.08
N SER A 19 7.08 -10.21 -13.13
CA SER A 19 5.70 -10.56 -13.46
C SER A 19 4.89 -9.41 -14.01
N PHE A 20 5.13 -8.18 -13.57
CA PHE A 20 4.42 -7.00 -14.03
C PHE A 20 5.23 -6.12 -14.97
N GLY A 21 6.55 -6.31 -15.03
CA GLY A 21 7.46 -5.63 -15.95
C GLY A 21 7.31 -4.11 -15.93
N LYS A 22 7.22 -3.52 -17.13
CA LYS A 22 7.11 -2.07 -17.30
C LYS A 22 5.91 -1.45 -16.59
N PHE A 23 4.81 -2.17 -16.45
CA PHE A 23 3.63 -1.67 -15.71
C PHE A 23 3.98 -1.32 -14.26
N TYR A 24 4.74 -2.19 -13.57
CA TYR A 24 5.12 -1.96 -12.18
C TYR A 24 6.02 -0.73 -12.01
N SER A 25 7.02 -0.59 -12.88
CA SER A 25 7.94 0.56 -12.86
C SER A 25 7.24 1.87 -13.23
N ASP A 26 6.36 1.87 -14.24
CA ASP A 26 5.60 3.05 -14.65
C ASP A 26 4.62 3.50 -13.56
N LEU A 27 3.94 2.55 -12.89
CA LEU A 27 3.05 2.86 -11.78
C LEU A 27 3.82 3.48 -10.60
N THR A 28 5.01 2.94 -10.31
CA THR A 28 5.90 3.49 -9.27
C THR A 28 6.33 4.91 -9.61
N ALA A 29 6.84 5.14 -10.83
CA ALA A 29 7.29 6.46 -11.28
C ALA A 29 6.15 7.48 -11.25
N LYS A 30 4.96 7.09 -11.71
CA LYS A 30 3.78 7.95 -11.68
C LYS A 30 3.35 8.29 -10.25
N THR A 31 3.36 7.32 -9.34
CA THR A 31 3.02 7.55 -7.93
C THR A 31 3.99 8.53 -7.28
N LEU A 32 5.30 8.38 -7.54
CA LEU A 32 6.33 9.30 -7.06
C LEU A 32 6.14 10.72 -7.61
N THR A 33 5.84 10.85 -8.92
CA THR A 33 5.55 12.16 -9.53
C THR A 33 4.35 12.83 -8.85
N VAL A 34 3.26 12.10 -8.64
CA VAL A 34 2.07 12.64 -7.96
C VAL A 34 2.38 13.06 -6.53
N ILE A 35 3.17 12.28 -5.79
CA ILE A 35 3.60 12.66 -4.43
C ILE A 35 4.45 13.93 -4.47
N ASP A 36 5.41 14.04 -5.40
CA ASP A 36 6.30 15.20 -5.53
C ASP A 36 5.53 16.48 -5.90
N GLU A 37 4.48 16.37 -6.71
CA GLU A 37 3.59 17.49 -7.06
C GLU A 37 2.69 17.94 -5.90
N LEU A 38 2.31 17.03 -5.00
CA LEU A 38 1.30 17.28 -3.97
C LEU A 38 1.87 17.49 -2.58
N ALA A 39 3.04 16.95 -2.29
CA ALA A 39 3.74 17.11 -1.01
C ALA A 39 4.65 18.34 -1.03
N SER A 40 4.79 19.00 0.12
CA SER A 40 5.78 20.08 0.24
C SER A 40 7.20 19.52 0.18
N PRO A 41 8.13 20.13 -0.59
CA PRO A 41 9.49 19.64 -0.72
C PRO A 41 10.16 19.39 0.64
N GLY A 42 10.75 18.20 0.81
CA GLY A 42 11.47 17.82 2.02
C GLY A 42 10.62 17.60 3.27
N CYS A 43 9.29 17.56 3.14
CA CYS A 43 8.42 17.31 4.28
C CYS A 43 8.53 15.89 4.82
N ASP A 44 7.93 15.70 6.01
CA ASP A 44 7.76 14.35 6.57
C ASP A 44 6.66 13.58 5.82
N ILE A 45 6.97 12.37 5.37
CA ILE A 45 6.03 11.46 4.71
C ILE A 45 5.90 10.18 5.54
N LEU A 46 4.65 9.76 5.77
CA LEU A 46 4.33 8.45 6.32
C LEU A 46 3.93 7.53 5.18
N ASP A 47 4.70 6.46 4.95
CA ASP A 47 4.42 5.42 3.95
C ASP A 47 3.83 4.19 4.65
N LEU A 48 2.55 3.94 4.47
CA LEU A 48 1.78 2.85 5.09
C LEU A 48 1.69 1.66 4.13
N GLY A 49 2.09 0.48 4.59
CA GLY A 49 2.27 -0.69 3.75
C GLY A 49 3.51 -0.55 2.86
N ALA A 50 4.59 -0.02 3.42
CA ALA A 50 5.80 0.35 2.67
C ALA A 50 6.50 -0.82 1.99
N GLY A 51 6.24 -2.06 2.42
CA GLY A 51 6.85 -3.27 1.87
C GLY A 51 8.36 -3.22 1.90
N THR A 52 8.98 -3.54 0.78
CA THR A 52 10.43 -3.50 0.58
C THR A 52 10.97 -2.09 0.28
N GLY A 53 10.13 -1.04 0.36
CA GLY A 53 10.51 0.35 0.19
C GLY A 53 10.37 0.89 -1.23
N ARG A 54 9.42 0.38 -2.01
CA ARG A 54 9.14 0.82 -3.39
C ARG A 54 8.98 2.34 -3.52
N LEU A 55 8.29 2.97 -2.57
CA LEU A 55 8.15 4.44 -2.49
C LEU A 55 9.13 5.04 -1.49
N ALA A 56 9.29 4.43 -0.31
CA ALA A 56 10.10 4.97 0.77
C ALA A 56 11.56 5.25 0.37
N ILE A 57 12.19 4.34 -0.40
CA ILE A 57 13.59 4.51 -0.84
C ILE A 57 13.75 5.73 -1.77
N PRO A 58 13.06 5.82 -2.92
CA PRO A 58 13.22 6.96 -3.82
C PRO A 58 12.76 8.29 -3.19
N LEU A 59 11.73 8.29 -2.34
CA LEU A 59 11.30 9.49 -1.62
C LEU A 59 12.39 9.99 -0.68
N SER A 60 13.03 9.11 0.10
CA SER A 60 14.13 9.51 0.98
C SER A 60 15.34 10.03 0.20
N GLN A 61 15.65 9.43 -0.96
CA GLN A 61 16.71 9.90 -1.86
C GLN A 61 16.40 11.26 -2.50
N SER A 62 15.11 11.60 -2.66
CA SER A 62 14.65 12.93 -3.11
C SER A 62 14.59 13.96 -1.99
N GLY A 63 15.02 13.60 -0.76
CA GLY A 63 15.16 14.53 0.36
C GLY A 63 13.96 14.60 1.31
N TYR A 64 12.94 13.78 1.12
CA TYR A 64 11.84 13.66 2.09
C TYR A 64 12.26 12.91 3.34
N GLN A 65 11.67 13.29 4.49
CA GLN A 65 11.85 12.56 5.75
C GLN A 65 10.82 11.43 5.83
N VAL A 66 11.23 10.19 5.53
CA VAL A 66 10.28 9.08 5.39
C VAL A 66 10.20 8.24 6.66
N THR A 67 8.98 7.99 7.12
CA THR A 67 8.65 6.95 8.09
C THR A 67 7.88 5.85 7.36
N ALA A 68 8.47 4.67 7.27
CA ALA A 68 7.93 3.49 6.61
C ALA A 68 7.30 2.55 7.62
N VAL A 69 6.04 2.17 7.41
CA VAL A 69 5.29 1.25 8.26
C VAL A 69 4.86 0.05 7.44
N ASP A 70 5.13 -1.15 7.95
CA ASP A 70 4.64 -2.39 7.36
C ASP A 70 4.39 -3.43 8.45
N ALA A 71 3.44 -4.33 8.23
CA ALA A 71 3.17 -5.44 9.13
C ALA A 71 4.23 -6.54 9.04
N SER A 72 4.81 -6.74 7.84
CA SER A 72 5.81 -7.77 7.57
C SER A 72 7.19 -7.34 8.05
N ARG A 73 7.75 -8.15 8.94
CA ARG A 73 9.14 -7.99 9.38
C ARG A 73 10.13 -8.29 8.26
N GLY A 74 9.81 -9.28 7.43
CA GLY A 74 10.62 -9.66 6.28
C GLY A 74 10.76 -8.50 5.30
N MET A 75 9.65 -7.86 4.93
CA MET A 75 9.64 -6.68 4.06
C MET A 75 10.49 -5.54 4.62
N LEU A 76 10.30 -5.18 5.88
CA LEU A 76 11.09 -4.13 6.53
C LEU A 76 12.58 -4.48 6.64
N ASN A 77 12.94 -5.75 6.75
CA ASN A 77 14.35 -6.17 6.73
C ASN A 77 14.98 -5.93 5.34
N VAL A 78 14.23 -6.22 4.26
CA VAL A 78 14.67 -5.91 2.90
C VAL A 78 14.84 -4.40 2.72
N LEU A 79 13.83 -3.62 3.14
CA LEU A 79 13.88 -2.15 3.08
C LEU A 79 15.13 -1.61 3.80
N ARG A 80 15.40 -2.04 5.04
CA ARG A 80 16.59 -1.60 5.80
C ARG A 80 17.90 -1.90 5.08
N ARG A 81 18.02 -3.05 4.41
CA ARG A 81 19.21 -3.38 3.62
C ARG A 81 19.36 -2.51 2.37
N LYS A 82 18.26 -2.08 1.77
CA LYS A 82 18.24 -1.18 0.60
C LYS A 82 18.51 0.28 0.99
N ASP A 83 18.14 0.70 2.19
CA ASP A 83 18.39 2.03 2.74
C ASP A 83 19.84 2.20 3.21
N LYS A 84 20.77 2.38 2.26
CA LYS A 84 22.20 2.47 2.53
C LYS A 84 22.60 3.65 3.43
N GLY A 85 21.79 4.69 3.47
CA GLY A 85 22.04 5.90 4.27
C GLY A 85 21.41 5.86 5.67
N ASN A 86 20.61 4.83 5.99
CA ASN A 86 19.75 4.78 7.18
C ASN A 86 18.87 6.05 7.31
N LEU A 87 18.32 6.50 6.19
CA LEU A 87 17.54 7.74 6.10
C LEU A 87 16.06 7.54 6.46
N ILE A 88 15.60 6.27 6.46
CA ILE A 88 14.20 5.91 6.63
C ILE A 88 13.97 5.39 8.04
N THR A 89 13.02 6.00 8.75
CA THR A 89 12.53 5.44 10.01
C THR A 89 11.60 4.28 9.74
N ASN A 90 11.92 3.08 10.25
CA ASN A 90 11.15 1.86 10.03
C ASN A 90 10.36 1.47 11.28
N GLN A 91 9.07 1.24 11.13
CA GLN A 91 8.17 0.80 12.18
C GLN A 91 7.39 -0.45 11.76
N GLN A 92 7.54 -1.55 12.48
CA GLN A 92 6.68 -2.71 12.29
C GLN A 92 5.35 -2.50 13.04
N SER A 93 4.25 -2.47 12.30
CA SER A 93 2.90 -2.35 12.85
C SER A 93 1.86 -2.76 11.81
N LEU A 94 0.74 -3.31 12.26
CA LEU A 94 -0.48 -3.29 11.47
C LEU A 94 -0.96 -1.84 11.33
N VAL A 95 -1.45 -1.45 10.15
CA VAL A 95 -1.91 -0.07 9.90
C VAL A 95 -3.09 0.33 10.79
N GLN A 96 -3.98 -0.61 11.11
CA GLN A 96 -5.12 -0.41 12.00
C GLN A 96 -4.75 -0.30 13.49
N GLU A 97 -3.52 -0.64 13.87
CA GLU A 97 -3.00 -0.55 15.24
C GLU A 97 -1.96 0.55 15.41
N LEU A 98 -1.71 1.32 14.34
CA LEU A 98 -0.63 2.30 14.32
C LEU A 98 -0.86 3.45 15.33
N ASN A 99 0.17 3.73 16.13
CA ASN A 99 0.22 4.89 17.03
C ASN A 99 1.66 5.40 17.18
N LEU A 100 2.00 6.47 16.42
CA LEU A 100 3.35 7.05 16.39
C LEU A 100 3.49 8.30 17.27
N ASN A 101 2.45 8.77 17.94
CA ASN A 101 2.43 10.05 18.69
C ASN A 101 2.99 11.25 17.89
N ARG A 102 2.76 11.25 16.58
CA ARG A 102 3.35 12.22 15.65
C ARG A 102 2.38 12.46 14.50
N LYS A 103 2.45 13.65 13.90
CA LYS A 103 1.66 14.04 12.71
C LYS A 103 2.56 14.19 11.50
N PHE A 104 1.97 13.93 10.34
CA PHE A 104 2.65 14.02 9.05
C PHE A 104 1.90 14.96 8.11
N PRO A 105 2.60 15.84 7.39
CA PRO A 105 1.98 16.66 6.35
C PRO A 105 1.48 15.83 5.16
N PHE A 106 2.11 14.67 4.91
CA PHE A 106 1.74 13.77 3.84
C PHE A 106 1.73 12.31 4.28
N ILE A 107 0.69 11.57 3.90
CA ILE A 107 0.58 10.12 4.12
C ILE A 107 0.35 9.45 2.77
N ALA A 108 1.11 8.41 2.45
CA ALA A 108 0.86 7.50 1.35
C ALA A 108 0.37 6.16 1.90
N CYS A 109 -0.75 5.66 1.39
CA CYS A 109 -1.26 4.32 1.68
C CYS A 109 -1.78 3.75 0.36
N VAL A 110 -0.87 3.23 -0.45
CA VAL A 110 -1.12 2.86 -1.84
C VAL A 110 -0.55 1.51 -2.20
N PHE A 111 -0.94 0.99 -3.33
CA PHE A 111 -0.63 -0.33 -3.83
C PHE A 111 -1.39 -1.41 -3.06
N SER A 112 -2.72 -1.23 -3.01
CA SER A 112 -3.70 -2.22 -2.54
C SER A 112 -3.61 -2.58 -1.05
N VAL A 113 -3.08 -1.71 -0.19
CA VAL A 113 -3.00 -1.98 1.27
C VAL A 113 -4.38 -2.25 1.88
N PHE A 114 -5.40 -1.51 1.45
CA PHE A 114 -6.75 -1.64 2.01
C PHE A 114 -7.42 -2.98 1.69
N CYS A 115 -7.01 -3.69 0.65
CA CYS A 115 -7.62 -4.99 0.32
C CYS A 115 -7.30 -6.07 1.38
N TYR A 116 -6.22 -5.92 2.15
CA TYR A 116 -5.88 -6.84 3.24
C TYR A 116 -6.73 -6.63 4.51
N LEU A 117 -7.48 -5.53 4.61
CA LEU A 117 -8.39 -5.25 5.71
C LEU A 117 -9.75 -5.88 5.38
N THR A 118 -9.97 -7.12 5.77
CA THR A 118 -11.17 -7.87 5.39
C THR A 118 -12.37 -7.62 6.28
N ALA A 119 -12.17 -7.09 7.50
CA ALA A 119 -13.23 -6.68 8.41
C ALA A 119 -13.46 -5.17 8.36
N GLU A 120 -14.73 -4.73 8.39
CA GLU A 120 -15.07 -3.31 8.41
C GLU A 120 -14.46 -2.58 9.62
N ASP A 121 -14.41 -3.23 10.77
CA ASP A 121 -13.82 -2.66 11.99
C ASP A 121 -12.32 -2.35 11.80
N ASP A 122 -11.58 -3.20 11.09
CA ASP A 122 -10.16 -2.98 10.78
C ASP A 122 -9.98 -1.85 9.75
N LEU A 123 -10.85 -1.77 8.74
CA LEU A 123 -10.86 -0.65 7.80
C LEU A 123 -11.10 0.67 8.54
N ARG A 124 -12.12 0.74 9.41
CA ARG A 124 -12.43 1.94 10.21
C ARG A 124 -11.26 2.33 11.12
N LYS A 125 -10.62 1.37 11.78
CA LYS A 125 -9.42 1.62 12.59
C LYS A 125 -8.25 2.14 11.75
N CYS A 126 -8.03 1.59 10.57
CA CYS A 126 -7.00 2.07 9.63
C CYS A 126 -7.27 3.51 9.21
N ILE A 127 -8.50 3.83 8.80
CA ILE A 127 -8.89 5.18 8.40
C ILE A 127 -8.73 6.16 9.57
N LYS A 128 -9.14 5.76 10.78
CA LYS A 128 -8.94 6.54 12.00
C LYS A 128 -7.44 6.75 12.30
N ALA A 129 -6.60 5.73 12.09
CA ALA A 129 -5.16 5.86 12.24
C ALA A 129 -4.59 6.87 11.24
N ILE A 130 -4.98 6.82 9.95
CA ILE A 130 -4.60 7.82 8.95
C ILE A 130 -5.03 9.23 9.41
N ALA A 131 -6.30 9.40 9.78
CA ALA A 131 -6.82 10.69 10.25
C ALA A 131 -6.08 11.20 11.49
N SER A 132 -5.76 10.30 12.44
CA SER A 132 -5.04 10.64 13.65
C SER A 132 -3.60 11.06 13.40
N HIS A 133 -2.93 10.53 12.38
CA HIS A 133 -1.54 10.86 12.04
C HIS A 133 -1.42 11.95 10.99
N LEU A 134 -2.49 12.36 10.32
CA LEU A 134 -2.45 13.45 9.35
C LEU A 134 -2.51 14.81 10.06
N SER A 135 -1.61 15.72 9.70
CA SER A 135 -1.62 17.10 10.14
C SER A 135 -2.87 17.84 9.63
N ILE A 136 -3.29 18.89 10.31
CA ILE A 136 -4.29 19.81 9.75
C ILE A 136 -3.68 20.48 8.51
N GLY A 137 -4.43 20.52 7.40
CA GLY A 137 -3.93 20.95 6.09
C GLY A 137 -3.06 19.90 5.41
N GLY A 138 -2.85 18.73 6.03
CA GLY A 138 -2.11 17.62 5.44
C GLY A 138 -2.93 16.85 4.40
N LYS A 139 -2.24 16.07 3.57
CA LYS A 139 -2.82 15.30 2.47
C LYS A 139 -2.51 13.81 2.62
N ALA A 140 -3.47 12.97 2.24
CA ALA A 140 -3.27 11.52 2.18
C ALA A 140 -3.58 11.03 0.76
N LEU A 141 -2.62 10.36 0.13
CA LEU A 141 -2.79 9.63 -1.12
C LEU A 141 -3.14 8.18 -0.80
N VAL A 142 -4.30 7.74 -1.25
CA VAL A 142 -4.80 6.37 -0.99
C VAL A 142 -5.27 5.73 -2.29
N ASP A 143 -5.22 4.38 -2.37
CA ASP A 143 -5.80 3.64 -3.48
C ASP A 143 -6.71 2.50 -3.01
N PHE A 144 -7.69 2.19 -3.84
CA PHE A 144 -8.58 1.04 -3.64
C PHE A 144 -8.63 0.20 -4.91
N THR A 145 -8.30 -1.07 -4.75
CA THR A 145 -8.30 -2.05 -5.84
C THR A 145 -9.68 -2.17 -6.45
N ALA A 146 -9.79 -2.02 -7.77
CA ALA A 146 -11.04 -2.20 -8.48
C ALA A 146 -11.47 -3.68 -8.47
N ARG A 147 -12.79 -3.96 -8.36
CA ARG A 147 -13.28 -5.35 -8.27
C ARG A 147 -12.80 -6.21 -9.45
N VAL A 148 -12.69 -5.65 -10.64
CA VAL A 148 -12.19 -6.34 -11.84
C VAL A 148 -10.73 -6.80 -11.71
N SER A 149 -9.97 -6.26 -10.78
CA SER A 149 -8.57 -6.61 -10.55
C SER A 149 -8.38 -7.81 -9.61
N PHE A 150 -9.47 -8.27 -8.97
CA PHE A 150 -9.46 -9.49 -8.16
C PHE A 150 -9.56 -10.72 -9.05
N GLN A 151 -8.47 -11.02 -9.76
CA GLN A 151 -8.38 -12.15 -10.69
C GLN A 151 -7.02 -12.82 -10.61
N GLY A 152 -7.00 -14.11 -10.97
CA GLY A 152 -5.76 -14.87 -11.02
C GLY A 152 -4.85 -14.43 -12.15
N MET A 153 -3.58 -14.80 -12.04
CA MET A 153 -2.58 -14.61 -13.08
C MET A 153 -1.59 -15.77 -13.11
N ASN A 154 -1.00 -15.98 -14.26
CA ASN A 154 0.15 -16.85 -14.43
C ASN A 154 1.26 -16.09 -15.13
N TYR A 155 2.47 -16.19 -14.59
CA TYR A 155 3.69 -15.67 -15.21
C TYR A 155 4.73 -16.78 -15.22
N GLN A 156 5.49 -16.87 -16.30
CA GLN A 156 6.59 -17.81 -16.44
C GLN A 156 7.74 -17.19 -17.23
N SER A 157 8.94 -17.26 -16.66
CA SER A 157 10.20 -17.02 -17.34
C SER A 157 11.08 -18.28 -17.27
N GLU A 158 12.36 -18.15 -17.61
CA GLU A 158 13.32 -19.27 -17.56
C GLU A 158 13.51 -19.81 -16.14
N ASP A 159 13.51 -18.92 -15.15
CA ASP A 159 13.87 -19.25 -13.76
C ASP A 159 12.82 -18.78 -12.71
N LEU A 160 11.68 -18.22 -13.15
CA LEU A 160 10.59 -17.80 -12.27
C LEU A 160 9.24 -18.27 -12.81
N ILE A 161 8.46 -18.95 -11.98
CA ILE A 161 7.04 -19.23 -12.21
C ILE A 161 6.26 -18.62 -11.06
N ARG A 162 5.27 -17.80 -11.39
CA ARG A 162 4.33 -17.23 -10.43
C ARG A 162 2.91 -17.57 -10.84
N THR A 163 2.18 -18.23 -9.96
CA THR A 163 0.77 -18.55 -10.14
C THR A 163 -0.04 -17.90 -9.03
N VAL A 164 -1.04 -17.14 -9.41
CA VAL A 164 -2.01 -16.57 -8.51
C VAL A 164 -3.38 -17.11 -8.87
N ILE A 165 -4.09 -17.63 -7.88
CA ILE A 165 -5.50 -18.03 -7.97
C ILE A 165 -6.28 -17.14 -7.02
N VAL A 166 -7.37 -16.56 -7.51
CA VAL A 166 -8.30 -15.76 -6.70
C VAL A 166 -9.67 -16.39 -6.81
N GLU A 167 -10.21 -16.79 -5.67
CA GLU A 167 -11.54 -17.41 -5.56
C GLU A 167 -12.46 -16.46 -4.80
N GLU A 168 -13.67 -16.25 -5.32
CA GLU A 168 -14.68 -15.44 -4.64
C GLU A 168 -15.26 -16.26 -3.48
N GLU A 169 -14.98 -15.83 -2.23
CA GLU A 169 -15.34 -16.55 -1.00
C GLU A 169 -16.74 -16.11 -0.53
N ASP A 170 -17.01 -14.80 -0.58
CA ASP A 170 -18.32 -14.21 -0.28
C ASP A 170 -18.59 -13.04 -1.23
N PRO A 171 -19.44 -13.26 -2.27
CA PRO A 171 -19.80 -12.24 -3.27
C PRO A 171 -20.51 -11.01 -2.68
N ASP A 172 -21.36 -11.22 -1.66
CA ASP A 172 -22.16 -10.16 -1.05
C ASP A 172 -21.26 -9.23 -0.20
N GLU A 173 -20.26 -9.82 0.46
CA GLU A 173 -19.27 -9.09 1.24
C GLU A 173 -18.08 -8.60 0.40
N GLY A 174 -17.95 -9.05 -0.84
CA GLY A 174 -16.80 -8.75 -1.69
C GLY A 174 -15.50 -9.38 -1.20
N LEU A 175 -15.60 -10.54 -0.55
CA LEU A 175 -14.48 -11.27 0.04
C LEU A 175 -13.94 -12.30 -0.95
N PHE A 176 -12.60 -12.33 -1.08
CA PHE A 176 -11.90 -13.26 -1.96
C PHE A 176 -10.79 -13.98 -1.19
N ARG A 177 -10.55 -15.23 -1.55
CA ARG A 177 -9.39 -16.02 -1.12
C ARG A 177 -8.31 -15.94 -2.19
N TYR A 178 -7.11 -15.59 -1.76
CA TYR A 178 -5.94 -15.42 -2.61
C TYR A 178 -4.92 -16.52 -2.29
N TYR A 179 -4.57 -17.27 -3.32
CA TYR A 179 -3.52 -18.29 -3.26
C TYR A 179 -2.41 -17.89 -4.20
N GLU A 180 -1.19 -17.85 -3.71
CA GLU A 180 -0.02 -17.51 -4.50
C GLU A 180 1.06 -18.57 -4.35
N THR A 181 1.59 -19.02 -5.47
CA THR A 181 2.75 -19.89 -5.54
C THR A 181 3.83 -19.23 -6.37
N VAL A 182 5.02 -19.12 -5.79
CA VAL A 182 6.22 -18.62 -6.47
C VAL A 182 7.25 -19.74 -6.47
N GLN A 183 7.68 -20.16 -7.64
CA GLN A 183 8.81 -21.08 -7.83
C GLN A 183 9.95 -20.32 -8.49
N ILE A 184 11.13 -20.37 -7.89
CA ILE A 184 12.31 -19.69 -8.42
C ILE A 184 13.49 -20.63 -8.45
N SER A 185 14.19 -20.66 -9.59
CA SER A 185 15.37 -21.47 -9.80
C SER A 185 16.62 -20.73 -9.36
N PHE A 186 17.42 -21.39 -8.54
CA PHE A 186 18.75 -20.96 -8.14
C PHE A 186 19.78 -21.98 -8.61
N PRO A 187 21.09 -21.66 -8.61
CA PRO A 187 22.13 -22.63 -9.01
C PRO A 187 22.15 -23.92 -8.18
N ASP A 188 21.64 -23.88 -6.95
CA ASP A 188 21.60 -24.99 -6.00
C ASP A 188 20.24 -25.71 -5.96
N GLY A 189 19.26 -25.28 -6.77
CA GLY A 189 17.96 -25.92 -6.88
C GLY A 189 16.79 -24.96 -7.03
N VAL A 190 15.58 -25.52 -7.04
CA VAL A 190 14.33 -24.74 -7.12
C VAL A 190 13.78 -24.55 -5.71
N GLN A 191 13.43 -23.31 -5.39
CA GLN A 191 12.70 -22.97 -4.16
C GLN A 191 11.24 -22.66 -4.50
N GLU A 192 10.32 -23.13 -3.65
CA GLU A 192 8.89 -22.86 -3.76
C GLU A 192 8.40 -22.14 -2.51
N TYR A 193 7.63 -21.08 -2.73
CA TYR A 193 6.96 -20.29 -1.69
C TYR A 193 5.46 -20.32 -1.93
N LYS A 194 4.68 -20.36 -0.87
CA LYS A 194 3.22 -20.36 -0.92
C LYS A 194 2.67 -19.39 0.09
N ASP A 195 1.74 -18.58 -0.37
CA ASP A 195 0.91 -17.72 0.47
C ASP A 195 -0.57 -18.02 0.27
N GLU A 196 -1.31 -17.93 1.36
CA GLU A 196 -2.77 -18.02 1.37
C GLU A 196 -3.31 -16.98 2.35
N PHE A 197 -4.17 -16.08 1.85
CA PHE A 197 -4.81 -15.04 2.66
C PHE A 197 -6.12 -14.57 2.03
N SER A 198 -6.96 -13.90 2.82
CA SER A 198 -8.16 -13.27 2.29
C SER A 198 -7.87 -11.82 1.93
N ILE A 199 -8.55 -11.35 0.86
CA ILE A 199 -8.56 -9.96 0.42
C ILE A 199 -10.00 -9.52 0.21
N LYS A 200 -10.27 -8.23 0.34
CA LYS A 200 -11.63 -7.68 0.22
C LYS A 200 -11.67 -6.52 -0.76
N TYR A 201 -12.69 -6.54 -1.61
CA TYR A 201 -13.11 -5.38 -2.38
C TYR A 201 -13.93 -4.44 -1.47
N TRP A 202 -13.59 -3.17 -1.50
CA TRP A 202 -14.31 -2.13 -0.79
C TRP A 202 -15.02 -1.20 -1.78
N ASP A 203 -16.31 -0.97 -1.56
CA ASP A 203 -17.06 0.04 -2.32
C ASP A 203 -16.49 1.43 -2.05
N TYR A 204 -16.22 2.19 -3.11
CA TYR A 204 -15.58 3.50 -3.01
C TYR A 204 -16.44 4.53 -2.27
N GLY A 205 -17.77 4.50 -2.50
CA GLY A 205 -18.70 5.40 -1.83
C GLY A 205 -18.73 5.15 -0.33
N PHE A 206 -18.76 3.88 0.08
CA PHE A 206 -18.69 3.49 1.47
C PHE A 206 -17.37 3.95 2.12
N VAL A 207 -16.24 3.65 1.51
CA VAL A 207 -14.93 4.01 2.08
C VAL A 207 -14.76 5.53 2.20
N LEU A 208 -15.17 6.29 1.19
CA LEU A 208 -15.11 7.75 1.23
C LEU A 208 -16.01 8.32 2.31
N SER A 209 -17.16 7.68 2.60
CA SER A 209 -18.02 8.10 3.73
C SER A 209 -17.32 7.88 5.08
N VAL A 210 -16.61 6.76 5.25
CA VAL A 210 -15.84 6.49 6.47
C VAL A 210 -14.68 7.48 6.64
N PHE A 211 -14.00 7.87 5.57
CA PHE A 211 -13.00 8.93 5.61
C PHE A 211 -13.60 10.27 6.05
N ALA A 212 -14.77 10.61 5.52
CA ALA A 212 -15.47 11.85 5.88
C ALA A 212 -15.91 11.86 7.36
N GLU A 213 -16.34 10.73 7.91
CA GLU A 213 -16.66 10.56 9.33
C GLU A 213 -15.44 10.89 10.23
N GLU A 214 -14.22 10.59 9.77
CA GLU A 214 -12.97 10.89 10.47
C GLU A 214 -12.38 12.26 10.10
N GLY A 215 -13.13 13.12 9.39
CA GLY A 215 -12.73 14.48 9.02
C GLY A 215 -11.74 14.57 7.87
N LEU A 216 -11.66 13.52 7.05
CA LEU A 216 -10.87 13.49 5.82
C LEU A 216 -11.80 13.60 4.61
N ASN A 217 -11.61 14.64 3.81
CA ASN A 217 -12.47 14.90 2.65
C ASN A 217 -11.69 14.63 1.35
N MET A 218 -12.37 14.05 0.37
CA MET A 218 -11.80 13.88 -0.96
C MET A 218 -11.55 15.25 -1.59
N GLU A 219 -10.28 15.54 -1.88
CA GLU A 219 -9.84 16.74 -2.58
C GLU A 219 -9.78 16.52 -4.08
N LEU A 220 -9.20 15.38 -4.50
CA LEU A 220 -9.07 14.99 -5.90
C LEU A 220 -9.39 13.52 -6.10
N ASP A 221 -10.10 13.21 -7.17
CA ASP A 221 -10.15 11.89 -7.78
C ASP A 221 -9.06 11.82 -8.85
N LEU A 222 -8.09 10.95 -8.66
CA LEU A 222 -6.93 10.82 -9.54
C LEU A 222 -7.06 9.70 -10.57
N GLN A 223 -8.30 9.24 -10.84
CA GLN A 223 -8.54 8.13 -11.76
C GLN A 223 -7.88 8.34 -13.13
N ASP A 224 -7.95 9.56 -13.69
CA ASP A 224 -7.36 9.88 -15.00
C ASP A 224 -5.82 9.83 -14.98
N HIS A 225 -5.20 10.09 -13.83
CA HIS A 225 -3.76 9.97 -13.65
C HIS A 225 -3.30 8.51 -13.59
N PHE A 226 -4.14 7.59 -13.12
CA PHE A 226 -3.81 6.20 -12.87
C PHE A 226 -4.60 5.23 -13.76
N ILE A 227 -4.95 5.63 -14.98
CA ILE A 227 -5.63 4.76 -15.96
C ILE A 227 -4.83 3.47 -16.15
N GLY A 228 -5.52 2.32 -16.06
CA GLY A 228 -4.93 1.01 -16.24
C GLY A 228 -4.21 0.45 -15.01
N SER A 229 -4.18 1.18 -13.88
CA SER A 229 -3.54 0.71 -12.64
C SER A 229 -4.26 -0.47 -11.97
N GLY A 230 -5.53 -0.73 -12.33
CA GLY A 230 -6.36 -1.71 -11.63
C GLY A 230 -6.88 -1.23 -10.27
N ALA A 231 -6.65 0.03 -9.93
CA ALA A 231 -7.11 0.66 -8.69
C ALA A 231 -7.58 2.09 -8.95
N ARG A 232 -8.36 2.63 -8.03
CA ARG A 232 -8.78 4.04 -8.04
C ARG A 232 -8.05 4.79 -6.94
N TYR A 233 -7.44 5.90 -7.30
CA TYR A 233 -6.60 6.71 -6.43
C TYR A 233 -7.34 7.98 -6.02
N PHE A 234 -7.25 8.31 -4.73
CA PHE A 234 -7.84 9.52 -4.17
C PHE A 234 -6.80 10.32 -3.38
N LEU A 235 -6.85 11.63 -3.54
CA LEU A 235 -6.21 12.56 -2.63
C LEU A 235 -7.25 13.02 -1.62
N LEU A 236 -6.94 12.79 -0.35
CA LEU A 236 -7.75 13.22 0.78
C LEU A 236 -7.03 14.35 1.52
N SER A 237 -7.79 15.28 2.09
CA SER A 237 -7.25 16.38 2.88
C SER A 237 -7.96 16.48 4.23
N LYS A 238 -7.22 16.95 5.23
CA LYS A 238 -7.72 17.20 6.57
C LYS A 238 -7.85 18.68 6.82
N TYR A 239 -9.08 19.17 6.96
CA TYR A 239 -9.36 20.55 7.33
C TYR A 239 -9.69 20.67 8.80
N ASN A 240 -9.48 21.88 9.37
CA ASN A 240 -10.09 22.18 10.66
C ASN A 240 -11.61 22.11 10.50
N SER A 241 -12.31 21.37 11.35
CA SER A 241 -13.72 21.58 11.54
C SER A 241 -13.89 23.04 11.97
N ILE A 242 -14.45 23.88 11.11
CA ILE A 242 -14.88 25.21 11.52
C ILE A 242 -15.93 24.95 12.60
N SER A 243 -15.61 25.27 13.84
CA SER A 243 -16.61 25.30 14.90
C SER A 243 -17.65 26.34 14.50
N THR A 244 -18.80 25.87 14.01
CA THR A 244 -20.00 26.72 13.88
C THR A 244 -20.59 26.89 15.28
N ASP A 245 -19.84 27.57 16.13
CA ASP A 245 -20.39 28.19 17.32
C ASP A 245 -20.91 29.57 16.91
N SER A 246 -22.20 29.63 16.68
CA SER A 246 -22.97 30.86 16.57
C SER A 246 -24.22 30.77 17.43
#